data_0abdab1bd17a25a953a1558a2ffa736c
#
_entry.id   0abdab1bd17a25a953a1558a2ffa736c
#
_cell.length_a   1.000
_cell.length_b   1.000
_cell.length_c   1.000
_cell.angle_alpha   90.00
_cell.angle_beta   90.00
_cell.angle_gamma   90.00
#
_symmetry.space_group_name_H-M   'P 1'
#
loop_
_entity.id
_entity.type
_entity.pdbx_description
1 polymer ?
#
loop_
_entity_poly.entity_id
_entity_poly.type
_entity_poly.pdbx_seq_one_letter_code
_entity_poly.pdbx_strand_id
1 'polypeptide(L)'
;MADNTYDNVMSGRSDSNIRFTDFRNLILSFGFRERIRGDHYIYKRDDIMERINIQPNGNKAKPYQVKQVRSIILLYRLGGIV
;
A
#
# COMPACT_ATOMS: atom_id res chain seq x y z
N MET A 1 0.20 7.79 -18.81
CA MET A 1 -0.05 6.36 -18.72
C MET A 1 -0.75 6.02 -17.43
N ALA A 2 -1.73 5.18 -17.52
CA ALA A 2 -2.48 4.81 -16.33
C ALA A 2 -1.63 3.92 -15.43
N ASP A 3 -1.69 4.20 -14.14
CA ASP A 3 -1.05 3.39 -13.14
C ASP A 3 -2.06 2.35 -12.65
N ASN A 4 -1.78 1.09 -12.91
CA ASN A 4 -2.67 -0.01 -12.55
C ASN A 4 -2.41 -0.58 -11.17
N THR A 5 -1.58 0.08 -10.37
CA THR A 5 -1.18 -0.45 -9.06
C THR A 5 -2.38 -0.69 -8.17
N TYR A 6 -3.31 0.26 -8.12
CA TYR A 6 -4.52 0.11 -7.33
C TYR A 6 -5.27 -1.16 -7.72
N ASP A 7 -5.51 -1.34 -9.02
CA ASP A 7 -6.24 -2.51 -9.51
C ASP A 7 -5.50 -3.81 -9.20
N ASN A 8 -4.18 -3.81 -9.34
CA ASN A 8 -3.38 -4.99 -9.06
C ASN A 8 -3.42 -5.35 -7.57
N VAL A 9 -3.35 -4.35 -6.70
CA VAL A 9 -3.46 -4.58 -5.26
C VAL A 9 -4.83 -5.13 -4.91
N MET A 10 -5.88 -4.52 -5.47
CA MET A 10 -7.25 -4.90 -5.13
C MET A 10 -7.67 -6.24 -5.71
N SER A 11 -7.06 -6.66 -6.82
CA SER A 11 -7.41 -7.93 -7.45
C SER A 11 -7.02 -9.16 -6.61
N GLY A 12 -5.98 -9.03 -5.80
CA GLY A 12 -5.46 -10.16 -5.05
C GLY A 12 -4.73 -11.21 -5.87
N ARG A 13 -4.59 -10.99 -7.18
CA ARG A 13 -3.96 -11.96 -8.08
C ARG A 13 -2.51 -11.67 -8.37
N SER A 14 -1.99 -10.53 -7.92
CA SER A 14 -0.64 -10.08 -8.24
C SER A 14 0.17 -9.74 -7.00
N ASP A 15 -0.18 -10.30 -5.85
CA ASP A 15 0.42 -9.90 -4.57
C ASP A 15 1.93 -10.06 -4.54
N SER A 16 2.48 -11.05 -5.26
CA SER A 16 3.93 -11.26 -5.30
C SER A 16 4.61 -10.50 -6.44
N ASN A 17 3.87 -9.70 -7.18
CA ASN A 17 4.41 -9.04 -8.37
C ASN A 17 4.08 -7.55 -8.41
N ILE A 18 4.09 -6.90 -7.27
CA ILE A 18 3.85 -5.46 -7.18
C ILE A 18 5.18 -4.78 -6.86
N ARG A 19 5.56 -3.82 -7.69
CA ARG A 19 6.81 -3.09 -7.47
C ARG A 19 6.69 -2.24 -6.21
N PHE A 20 7.76 -2.23 -5.42
CA PHE A 20 7.75 -1.52 -4.15
C PHE A 20 7.49 -0.03 -4.32
N THR A 21 8.12 0.61 -5.30
CA THR A 21 7.92 2.05 -5.53
C THR A 21 6.48 2.36 -5.91
N ASP A 22 5.85 1.50 -6.70
CA ASP A 22 4.44 1.68 -7.07
C ASP A 22 3.53 1.50 -5.86
N PHE A 23 3.82 0.51 -5.03
CA PHE A 23 3.07 0.24 -3.82
C PHE A 23 3.18 1.42 -2.83
N ARG A 24 4.40 1.91 -2.64
CA ARG A 24 4.66 3.09 -1.83
C ARG A 24 3.87 4.29 -2.32
N ASN A 25 3.92 4.55 -3.62
CA ASN A 25 3.22 5.69 -4.21
C ASN A 25 1.70 5.57 -4.06
N LEU A 26 1.19 4.35 -4.16
CA LEU A 26 -0.24 4.11 -3.94
C LEU A 26 -0.65 4.51 -2.53
N ILE A 27 0.11 4.07 -1.52
CA ILE A 27 -0.18 4.40 -0.13
C ILE A 27 -0.13 5.92 0.09
N LEU A 28 0.89 6.57 -0.47
CA LEU A 28 1.01 8.03 -0.35
C LEU A 28 -0.17 8.74 -1.01
N SER A 29 -0.70 8.17 -2.11
CA SER A 29 -1.82 8.79 -2.82
C SER A 29 -3.09 8.83 -1.98
N PHE A 30 -3.19 8.01 -0.95
CA PHE A 30 -4.32 8.02 -0.02
C PHE A 30 -4.17 9.03 1.11
N GLY A 31 -3.09 9.82 1.09
CA GLY A 31 -2.91 10.88 2.08
C GLY A 31 -2.22 10.45 3.36
N PHE A 32 -1.60 9.28 3.36
CA PHE A 32 -0.82 8.86 4.53
C PHE A 32 0.47 9.66 4.63
N ARG A 33 0.89 9.92 5.85
CA ARG A 33 2.21 10.50 6.10
C ARG A 33 3.23 9.39 6.22
N GLU A 34 4.37 9.58 5.59
CA GLU A 34 5.44 8.59 5.52
C GLU A 34 6.57 8.94 6.48
N ARG A 35 7.07 7.92 7.16
CA ARG A 35 8.28 8.02 7.96
C ARG A 35 9.15 6.82 7.63
N ILE A 36 10.41 7.07 7.30
CA ILE A 36 11.32 6.02 6.91
C ILE A 36 12.37 5.81 7.99
N ARG A 37 12.55 4.56 8.41
CA ARG A 37 13.58 4.16 9.37
C ARG A 37 14.29 2.93 8.82
N GLY A 38 15.52 3.12 8.35
CA GLY A 38 16.23 2.05 7.67
C GLY A 38 15.48 1.63 6.44
N ASP A 39 15.07 0.36 6.38
CA ASP A 39 14.26 -0.15 5.28
C ASP A 39 12.78 -0.29 5.64
N HIS A 40 12.38 0.26 6.78
CA HIS A 40 10.98 0.29 7.20
C HIS A 40 10.33 1.58 6.75
N TYR A 41 9.26 1.46 5.99
CA TYR A 41 8.45 2.58 5.53
C TYR A 41 7.15 2.54 6.30
N ILE A 42 6.96 3.52 7.17
CA ILE A 42 5.85 3.57 8.11
C ILE A 42 4.89 4.66 7.70
N TYR A 43 3.60 4.32 7.64
CA TYR A 43 2.57 5.25 7.18
C TYR A 43 1.49 5.38 8.22
N LYS A 44 1.06 6.63 8.40
CA LYS A 44 0.04 6.96 9.38
C LYS A 44 -0.90 8.00 8.80
N ARG A 45 -2.18 7.87 9.12
CA ARG A 45 -3.20 8.84 8.76
C ARG A 45 -4.12 9.00 9.97
N ASP A 46 -4.47 10.26 10.30
CA ASP A 46 -5.12 10.56 11.58
C ASP A 46 -6.49 9.89 11.73
N ASP A 47 -7.20 9.71 10.64
CA ASP A 47 -8.53 9.12 10.66
C ASP A 47 -8.52 7.60 10.49
N ILE A 48 -7.33 6.98 10.45
CA ILE A 48 -7.18 5.53 10.31
C ILE A 48 -6.40 5.01 11.50
N MET A 49 -6.98 4.02 12.18
CA MET A 49 -6.38 3.47 13.39
C MET A 49 -5.13 2.67 13.08
N GLU A 50 -5.15 1.93 11.98
CA GLU A 50 -4.04 1.06 11.64
C GLU A 50 -2.84 1.85 11.15
N ARG A 51 -1.66 1.40 11.54
CA ARG A 51 -0.40 1.90 11.02
C ARG A 51 0.10 0.91 9.98
N ILE A 52 0.51 1.43 8.82
CA ILE A 52 1.07 0.58 7.77
C ILE A 52 2.58 0.61 7.90
N ASN A 53 3.20 -0.57 7.87
CA ASN A 53 4.64 -0.71 7.94
C ASN A 53 5.05 -1.68 6.84
N ILE A 54 5.79 -1.18 5.84
CA ILE A 54 6.20 -2.01 4.73
C ILE A 54 7.72 -1.98 4.56
N GLN A 55 8.24 -3.06 4.00
CA GLN A 55 9.66 -3.21 3.68
C GLN A 55 9.79 -3.73 2.27
N PRO A 56 10.79 -3.27 1.52
CA PRO A 56 11.03 -3.85 0.20
C PRO A 56 11.57 -5.28 0.32
N ASN A 57 11.22 -6.09 -0.66
CA ASN A 57 11.80 -7.40 -0.87
C ASN A 57 12.41 -7.36 -2.26
N GLY A 58 13.71 -7.00 -2.33
CA GLY A 58 14.29 -6.61 -3.59
C GLY A 58 13.59 -5.34 -4.09
N ASN A 59 13.07 -5.37 -5.31
CA ASN A 59 12.32 -4.25 -5.85
C ASN A 59 10.79 -4.45 -5.74
N LYS A 60 10.35 -5.44 -4.97
CA LYS A 60 8.94 -5.79 -4.87
C LYS A 60 8.39 -5.57 -3.47
N ALA A 61 7.09 -5.40 -3.38
CA ALA A 61 6.37 -5.41 -2.11
C ALA A 61 6.24 -6.85 -1.61
N LYS A 62 6.21 -7.01 -0.29
CA LYS A 62 5.99 -8.33 0.30
C LYS A 62 4.51 -8.69 0.21
N PRO A 63 4.19 -9.91 -0.24
CA PRO A 63 2.79 -10.27 -0.48
C PRO A 63 1.87 -10.08 0.73
N TYR A 64 2.33 -10.42 1.93
CA TYR A 64 1.47 -10.27 3.10
C TYR A 64 1.19 -8.81 3.44
N GLN A 65 2.09 -7.91 3.06
CA GLN A 65 1.89 -6.47 3.25
C GLN A 65 0.91 -5.92 2.22
N VAL A 66 0.93 -6.47 1.00
CA VAL A 66 -0.07 -6.12 -0.01
C VAL A 66 -1.46 -6.50 0.48
N LYS A 67 -1.61 -7.69 1.06
CA LYS A 67 -2.88 -8.13 1.65
C LYS A 67 -3.35 -7.19 2.76
N GLN A 68 -2.43 -6.78 3.62
CA GLN A 68 -2.76 -5.89 4.73
C GLN A 68 -3.27 -4.55 4.22
N VAL A 69 -2.58 -3.97 3.25
CA VAL A 69 -2.98 -2.68 2.69
C VAL A 69 -4.31 -2.80 1.97
N ARG A 70 -4.52 -3.89 1.22
CA ARG A 70 -5.81 -4.13 0.58
C ARG A 70 -6.95 -4.16 1.59
N SER A 71 -6.74 -4.81 2.73
CA SER A 71 -7.76 -4.87 3.78
C SER A 71 -8.08 -3.48 4.32
N ILE A 72 -7.06 -2.65 4.49
CA ILE A 72 -7.25 -1.27 4.97
C ILE A 72 -8.01 -0.44 3.93
N ILE A 73 -7.65 -0.58 2.67
CA ILE A 73 -8.35 0.12 1.60
C ILE A 73 -9.83 -0.24 1.60
N LEU A 74 -10.14 -1.52 1.76
CA LEU A 74 -11.52 -1.98 1.79
C LEU A 74 -12.27 -1.49 3.02
N LEU A 75 -11.63 -1.60 4.18
CA LEU A 75 -12.26 -1.24 5.44
C LEU A 75 -12.63 0.24 5.49
N TYR A 76 -11.73 1.10 5.03
CA TYR A 76 -11.93 2.55 5.08
C TYR A 76 -12.39 3.14 3.76
N ARG A 77 -12.62 2.32 2.76
CA ARG A 77 -13.09 2.75 1.42
C ARG A 77 -12.18 3.80 0.81
N LEU A 78 -10.87 3.55 0.89
CA LEU A 78 -9.89 4.53 0.43
C LEU A 78 -9.86 4.67 -1.09
N GLY A 79 -10.37 3.67 -1.82
CA GLY A 79 -10.51 3.78 -3.26
C GLY A 79 -11.48 4.86 -3.71
N GLY A 80 -12.30 5.34 -2.81
CA GLY A 80 -13.05 6.58 -2.97
C GLY A 80 -14.30 6.50 -3.79
N ILE A 81 -14.44 5.53 -4.61
CA ILE A 81 -15.62 5.41 -5.43
C ILE A 81 -16.45 4.30 -4.92
N VAL A 82 -17.63 4.61 -4.69
CA VAL A 82 -18.50 3.61 -4.16
C VAL A 82 -19.71 3.37 -4.96
#